data_6e6d1a9b97b5e273ccbf476fd05454e0
#
_entry.id   6e6d1a9b97b5e273ccbf476fd05454e0
#
_cell.length_a   1.000
_cell.length_b   1.000
_cell.length_c   1.000
_cell.angle_alpha   90.00
_cell.angle_beta   90.00
_cell.angle_gamma   90.00
#
_symmetry.space_group_name_H-M   'P 1'
#
loop_
_entity.id
_entity.type
_entity.pdbx_description
1 polymer ?
#
loop_
_entity_poly.entity_id
_entity_poly.type
_entity_poly.pdbx_seq_one_letter_code
_entity_poly.pdbx_strand_id
1 'polypeptide(L)'
;MDLVLEVQPHQVTLVPDPPGVLTSNAGWDARTHRLFLSEVVHRLKENAIRTSLFMGTELDQLEHAAATGVDRIELYTEPYAAHYHEDRYAAVAPFVRAARHAAELGLGLNAGHDLNRHNLAFFAQQVPGLLEVSIGHALICDALLFGLENTVRLYLRELR
;
A
#
# COMPACT_ATOMS: atom_id res chain seq x y z
N MET A 1 -14.77 0.91 13.18
CA MET A 1 -15.71 0.68 12.07
C MET A 1 -16.74 1.79 11.96
N ASP A 2 -17.41 2.19 13.05
CA ASP A 2 -18.54 3.15 13.03
C ASP A 2 -18.16 4.50 12.42
N LEU A 3 -17.01 5.09 12.80
CA LEU A 3 -16.52 6.33 12.20
C LEU A 3 -16.30 6.21 10.68
N VAL A 4 -15.79 5.08 10.20
CA VAL A 4 -15.58 4.84 8.78
C VAL A 4 -16.89 4.80 8.00
N LEU A 5 -17.91 4.15 8.57
CA LEU A 5 -19.25 4.07 7.97
C LEU A 5 -19.98 5.41 8.01
N GLU A 6 -19.73 6.23 9.03
CA GLU A 6 -20.26 7.60 9.12
C GLU A 6 -19.63 8.54 8.09
N VAL A 7 -18.29 8.51 7.97
CA VAL A 7 -17.53 9.39 7.06
C VAL A 7 -17.65 8.96 5.59
N GLN A 8 -17.85 7.67 5.32
CA GLN A 8 -17.93 7.08 3.97
C GLN A 8 -16.78 7.51 3.06
N PRO A 9 -15.52 7.22 3.41
CA PRO A 9 -14.37 7.55 2.57
C PRO A 9 -14.42 6.77 1.25
N HIS A 10 -13.75 7.27 0.23
CA HIS A 10 -13.66 6.57 -1.07
C HIS A 10 -12.94 5.22 -0.98
N GLN A 11 -11.99 5.07 -0.04
CA GLN A 11 -11.21 3.87 0.17
C GLN A 11 -10.83 3.71 1.65
N VAL A 12 -10.74 2.47 2.09
CA VAL A 12 -10.17 2.08 3.39
C VAL A 12 -9.07 1.06 3.16
N THR A 13 -7.87 1.34 3.65
CA THR A 13 -6.79 0.36 3.75
C THR A 13 -6.80 -0.24 5.16
N LEU A 14 -6.97 -1.55 5.26
CA LEU A 14 -6.88 -2.29 6.53
C LEU A 14 -5.42 -2.63 6.81
N VAL A 15 -4.94 -2.24 7.99
CA VAL A 15 -3.55 -2.43 8.44
C VAL A 15 -3.56 -3.31 9.69
N PRO A 16 -2.62 -4.27 9.86
CA PRO A 16 -2.63 -5.23 10.96
C PRO A 16 -2.05 -4.70 12.27
N ASP A 17 -1.83 -3.40 12.40
CA ASP A 17 -1.13 -2.81 13.53
C ASP A 17 -1.91 -2.98 14.83
N PRO A 18 -1.29 -3.54 15.89
CA PRO A 18 -1.90 -3.55 17.21
C PRO A 18 -1.89 -2.14 17.82
N PRO A 19 -2.78 -1.88 18.81
CA PRO A 19 -2.80 -0.59 19.51
C PRO A 19 -1.44 -0.23 20.11
N GLY A 20 -0.99 1.02 19.91
CA GLY A 20 0.26 1.54 20.50
C GLY A 20 1.51 1.37 19.65
N VAL A 21 1.42 0.84 18.45
CA VAL A 21 2.52 0.82 17.47
C VAL A 21 2.67 2.19 16.84
N LEU A 22 3.92 2.68 16.74
CA LEU A 22 4.22 3.99 16.16
C LEU A 22 4.13 4.00 14.63
N THR A 23 4.47 2.88 14.00
CA THR A 23 4.45 2.70 12.54
C THR A 23 4.29 1.23 12.20
N SER A 24 3.69 0.96 11.04
CA SER A 24 3.52 -0.40 10.52
C SER A 24 4.87 -1.07 10.25
N ASN A 25 4.97 -2.34 10.56
CA ASN A 25 6.19 -3.13 10.36
C ASN A 25 5.97 -4.45 9.62
N ALA A 26 4.72 -4.77 9.26
CA ALA A 26 4.36 -5.97 8.50
C ALA A 26 3.01 -5.80 7.80
N GLY A 27 2.81 -6.53 6.70
CA GLY A 27 1.51 -6.72 6.08
C GLY A 27 0.67 -7.77 6.82
N TRP A 28 -0.60 -7.94 6.42
CA TRP A 28 -1.47 -8.96 6.96
C TRP A 28 -0.97 -10.38 6.68
N ASP A 29 -1.07 -11.25 7.68
CA ASP A 29 -1.20 -12.69 7.46
C ASP A 29 -2.65 -12.97 7.02
N ALA A 30 -2.89 -12.83 5.72
CA ALA A 30 -4.22 -12.96 5.15
C ALA A 30 -4.75 -14.40 5.22
N ARG A 31 -3.86 -15.40 5.29
CA ARG A 31 -4.25 -16.81 5.49
C ARG A 31 -4.90 -16.98 6.86
N THR A 32 -4.23 -16.59 7.92
CA THR A 32 -4.71 -16.74 9.30
C THR A 32 -5.94 -15.88 9.57
N HIS A 33 -6.00 -14.67 9.03
CA HIS A 33 -7.06 -13.71 9.31
C HIS A 33 -8.17 -13.68 8.25
N ARG A 34 -8.22 -14.65 7.32
CA ARG A 34 -9.11 -14.65 6.16
C ARG A 34 -10.59 -14.40 6.51
N LEU A 35 -11.13 -15.08 7.50
CA LEU A 35 -12.54 -14.93 7.87
C LEU A 35 -12.85 -13.53 8.37
N PHE A 36 -12.04 -13.02 9.27
CA PHE A 36 -12.17 -11.65 9.78
C PHE A 36 -12.07 -10.60 8.66
N LEU A 37 -11.06 -10.73 7.80
CA LEU A 37 -10.87 -9.79 6.69
C LEU A 37 -12.02 -9.85 5.69
N SER A 38 -12.53 -11.06 5.37
CA SER A 38 -13.69 -11.19 4.48
C SER A 38 -14.94 -10.52 5.04
N GLU A 39 -15.19 -10.65 6.34
CA GLU A 39 -16.34 -9.99 7.01
C GLU A 39 -16.22 -8.45 6.94
N VAL A 40 -15.04 -7.92 7.27
CA VAL A 40 -14.80 -6.48 7.24
C VAL A 40 -14.88 -5.93 5.81
N VAL A 41 -14.26 -6.61 4.85
CA VAL A 41 -14.30 -6.26 3.42
C VAL A 41 -15.75 -6.24 2.92
N HIS A 42 -16.52 -7.28 3.21
CA HIS A 42 -17.94 -7.36 2.82
C HIS A 42 -18.73 -6.17 3.37
N ARG A 43 -18.62 -5.89 4.66
CA ARG A 43 -19.31 -4.76 5.32
C ARG A 43 -18.96 -3.40 4.71
N LEU A 44 -17.70 -3.18 4.36
CA LEU A 44 -17.27 -1.94 3.69
C LEU A 44 -17.84 -1.84 2.27
N LYS A 45 -17.84 -2.94 1.52
CA LYS A 45 -18.38 -2.99 0.15
C LYS A 45 -19.88 -2.79 0.09
N GLU A 46 -20.65 -3.30 1.06
CA GLU A 46 -22.09 -3.02 1.21
C GLU A 46 -22.38 -1.52 1.38
N ASN A 47 -21.40 -0.75 1.87
CA ASN A 47 -21.48 0.71 2.00
C ASN A 47 -20.77 1.46 0.86
N ALA A 48 -20.51 0.80 -0.27
CA ALA A 48 -19.86 1.37 -1.45
C ALA A 48 -18.44 1.93 -1.19
N ILE A 49 -17.75 1.45 -0.16
CA ILE A 49 -16.40 1.84 0.20
C ILE A 49 -15.42 0.87 -0.44
N ARG A 50 -14.50 1.38 -1.27
CA ARG A 50 -13.41 0.57 -1.86
C ARG A 50 -12.49 0.06 -0.76
N THR A 51 -12.08 -1.19 -0.87
CA THR A 51 -11.27 -1.86 0.14
C THR A 51 -9.84 -2.12 -0.34
N SER A 52 -8.88 -1.97 0.56
CA SER A 52 -7.47 -2.29 0.35
C SER A 52 -6.91 -3.02 1.57
N LEU A 53 -6.04 -4.01 1.37
CA LEU A 53 -5.29 -4.68 2.44
C LEU A 53 -3.82 -4.29 2.38
N PHE A 54 -3.25 -3.94 3.51
CA PHE A 54 -1.81 -3.68 3.64
C PHE A 54 -1.05 -5.02 3.68
N MET A 55 -0.18 -5.26 2.69
CA MET A 55 0.40 -6.57 2.41
C MET A 55 1.91 -6.51 2.22
N GLY A 56 2.60 -7.61 2.56
CA GLY A 56 3.96 -7.86 2.08
C GLY A 56 4.01 -8.27 0.61
N THR A 57 5.15 -8.83 0.19
CA THR A 57 5.37 -9.30 -1.20
C THR A 57 5.25 -10.82 -1.36
N GLU A 58 4.82 -11.54 -0.32
CA GLU A 58 4.66 -12.99 -0.28
C GLU A 58 3.45 -13.42 -1.14
N LEU A 59 3.72 -14.11 -2.25
CA LEU A 59 2.70 -14.41 -3.27
C LEU A 59 1.54 -15.24 -2.74
N ASP A 60 1.80 -16.20 -1.86
CA ASP A 60 0.76 -17.01 -1.21
C ASP A 60 -0.18 -16.17 -0.33
N GLN A 61 0.34 -15.14 0.33
CA GLN A 61 -0.47 -14.21 1.10
C GLN A 61 -1.37 -13.34 0.21
N LEU A 62 -0.91 -12.99 -1.01
CA LEU A 62 -1.73 -12.25 -1.98
C LEU A 62 -2.90 -13.11 -2.50
N GLU A 63 -2.72 -14.42 -2.68
CA GLU A 63 -3.81 -15.35 -3.03
C GLU A 63 -4.88 -15.37 -1.93
N HIS A 64 -4.45 -15.42 -0.66
CA HIS A 64 -5.36 -15.35 0.48
C HIS A 64 -6.04 -13.99 0.61
N ALA A 65 -5.35 -12.90 0.30
CA ALA A 65 -5.94 -11.56 0.24
C ALA A 65 -7.02 -11.48 -0.84
N ALA A 66 -6.76 -11.96 -2.06
CA ALA A 66 -7.75 -12.02 -3.13
C ALA A 66 -9.01 -12.81 -2.73
N ALA A 67 -8.82 -13.93 -2.01
CA ALA A 67 -9.93 -14.76 -1.53
C ALA A 67 -10.83 -14.07 -0.48
N THR A 68 -10.44 -12.91 0.08
CA THR A 68 -11.30 -12.09 0.95
C THR A 68 -12.32 -11.26 0.17
N GLY A 69 -12.16 -11.13 -1.14
CA GLY A 69 -12.96 -10.26 -1.99
C GLY A 69 -12.54 -8.79 -1.96
N VAL A 70 -11.35 -8.46 -1.44
CA VAL A 70 -10.80 -7.10 -1.42
C VAL A 70 -10.60 -6.56 -2.85
N ASP A 71 -10.71 -5.23 -3.03
CA ASP A 71 -10.56 -4.61 -4.35
C ASP A 71 -9.08 -4.35 -4.70
N ARG A 72 -8.27 -4.03 -3.69
CA ARG A 72 -6.86 -3.66 -3.85
C ARG A 72 -5.98 -4.24 -2.76
N ILE A 73 -4.70 -4.27 -3.02
CA ILE A 73 -3.66 -4.40 -2.00
C ILE A 73 -2.80 -3.14 -1.97
N GLU A 74 -2.23 -2.82 -0.82
CA GLU A 74 -1.21 -1.79 -0.66
C GLU A 74 0.07 -2.46 -0.19
N LEU A 75 1.11 -2.48 -1.05
CA LEU A 75 2.39 -3.10 -0.72
C LEU A 75 3.18 -2.28 0.29
N TYR A 76 3.62 -2.92 1.36
CA TYR A 76 4.53 -2.38 2.37
C TYR A 76 5.94 -2.19 1.81
N THR A 77 6.35 -0.94 1.57
CA THR A 77 7.55 -0.62 0.80
C THR A 77 8.80 -0.29 1.63
N GLU A 78 8.77 -0.42 2.95
CA GLU A 78 9.96 -0.20 3.79
C GLU A 78 11.14 -1.09 3.37
N PRO A 79 10.97 -2.42 3.11
CA PRO A 79 12.11 -3.25 2.69
C PRO A 79 12.77 -2.80 1.39
N TYR A 80 11.99 -2.22 0.46
CA TYR A 80 12.52 -1.58 -0.73
C TYR A 80 13.30 -0.32 -0.38
N ALA A 81 12.72 0.55 0.45
CA ALA A 81 13.34 1.82 0.84
C ALA A 81 14.67 1.61 1.60
N ALA A 82 14.72 0.64 2.50
CA ALA A 82 15.90 0.29 3.29
C ALA A 82 17.09 -0.14 2.41
N HIS A 83 16.83 -0.96 1.38
CA HIS A 83 17.87 -1.51 0.51
C HIS A 83 18.08 -0.74 -0.80
N TYR A 84 17.32 0.33 -1.03
CA TYR A 84 17.36 1.10 -2.28
C TYR A 84 18.75 1.59 -2.68
N HIS A 85 19.53 2.07 -1.72
CA HIS A 85 20.86 2.62 -1.97
C HIS A 85 21.96 1.55 -2.12
N GLU A 86 21.71 0.33 -1.69
CA GLU A 86 22.63 -0.80 -1.84
C GLU A 86 22.51 -1.41 -3.25
N ASP A 87 21.31 -1.88 -3.59
CA ASP A 87 20.95 -2.40 -4.92
C ASP A 87 19.45 -2.20 -5.18
N ARG A 88 19.10 -1.11 -5.85
CA ARG A 88 17.71 -0.77 -6.14
C ARG A 88 16.99 -1.80 -7.02
N TYR A 89 17.72 -2.53 -7.88
CA TYR A 89 17.13 -3.55 -8.75
C TYR A 89 16.79 -4.81 -7.95
N ALA A 90 17.69 -5.25 -7.07
CA ALA A 90 17.40 -6.32 -6.14
C ALA A 90 16.28 -5.95 -5.16
N ALA A 91 16.30 -4.72 -4.63
CA ALA A 91 15.29 -4.22 -3.70
C ALA A 91 13.88 -4.18 -4.31
N VAL A 92 13.73 -3.78 -5.59
CA VAL A 92 12.41 -3.68 -6.23
C VAL A 92 11.90 -5.01 -6.78
N ALA A 93 12.76 -5.99 -7.01
CA ALA A 93 12.39 -7.25 -7.67
C ALA A 93 11.25 -8.03 -6.98
N PRO A 94 11.15 -8.14 -5.64
CA PRO A 94 10.01 -8.76 -4.98
C PRO A 94 8.68 -8.02 -5.29
N PHE A 95 8.70 -6.70 -5.32
CA PHE A 95 7.54 -5.85 -5.61
C PHE A 95 7.04 -6.00 -7.04
N VAL A 96 7.95 -6.14 -8.01
CA VAL A 96 7.61 -6.41 -9.41
C VAL A 96 6.91 -7.77 -9.56
N ARG A 97 7.39 -8.80 -8.84
CA ARG A 97 6.73 -10.12 -8.83
C ARG A 97 5.35 -10.05 -8.19
N ALA A 98 5.25 -9.41 -7.02
CA ALA A 98 3.99 -9.23 -6.32
C ALA A 98 2.96 -8.46 -7.16
N ALA A 99 3.39 -7.39 -7.85
CA ALA A 99 2.54 -6.59 -8.73
C ALA A 99 1.96 -7.40 -9.91
N ARG A 100 2.79 -8.23 -10.55
CA ARG A 100 2.33 -9.11 -11.63
C ARG A 100 1.33 -10.14 -11.12
N HIS A 101 1.64 -10.76 -9.99
CA HIS A 101 0.74 -11.74 -9.37
C HIS A 101 -0.59 -11.11 -8.91
N ALA A 102 -0.56 -9.93 -8.33
CA ALA A 102 -1.77 -9.17 -7.99
C ALA A 102 -2.66 -8.91 -9.21
N ALA A 103 -2.06 -8.54 -10.34
CA ALA A 103 -2.79 -8.36 -11.60
C ALA A 103 -3.43 -9.66 -12.11
N GLU A 104 -2.74 -10.81 -12.01
CA GLU A 104 -3.28 -12.13 -12.33
C GLU A 104 -4.48 -12.51 -11.45
N LEU A 105 -4.46 -12.08 -10.18
CA LEU A 105 -5.53 -12.27 -9.22
C LEU A 105 -6.69 -11.25 -9.37
N GLY A 106 -6.56 -10.28 -10.28
CA GLY A 106 -7.56 -9.23 -10.48
C GLY A 106 -7.57 -8.14 -9.40
N LEU A 107 -6.50 -8.04 -8.61
CA LEU A 107 -6.36 -7.02 -7.56
C LEU A 107 -5.79 -5.73 -8.12
N GLY A 108 -6.35 -4.59 -7.72
CA GLY A 108 -5.70 -3.29 -7.90
C GLY A 108 -4.48 -3.15 -6.99
N LEU A 109 -3.48 -2.37 -7.41
CA LEU A 109 -2.22 -2.23 -6.70
C LEU A 109 -2.00 -0.81 -6.21
N ASN A 110 -1.84 -0.66 -4.91
CA ASN A 110 -1.31 0.52 -4.23
C ASN A 110 0.03 0.17 -3.58
N ALA A 111 0.79 1.17 -3.17
CA ALA A 111 2.03 0.99 -2.41
C ALA A 111 2.22 2.14 -1.42
N GLY A 112 2.81 1.85 -0.28
CA GLY A 112 3.04 2.85 0.75
C GLY A 112 4.07 2.43 1.76
N HIS A 113 4.50 3.40 2.56
CA HIS A 113 5.51 3.32 3.59
C HIS A 113 6.95 3.58 3.09
N ASP A 114 7.62 4.57 3.69
CA ASP A 114 9.03 4.95 3.43
C ASP A 114 9.41 5.33 1.98
N LEU A 115 8.42 5.47 1.10
CA LEU A 115 8.64 6.10 -0.20
C LEU A 115 8.95 7.59 -0.01
N ASN A 116 9.88 8.08 -0.82
CA ASN A 116 10.33 9.47 -0.82
C ASN A 116 10.76 9.91 -2.23
N ARG A 117 11.12 11.18 -2.41
CA ARG A 117 11.50 11.74 -3.72
C ARG A 117 12.74 11.09 -4.38
N HIS A 118 13.56 10.35 -3.62
CA HIS A 118 14.75 9.70 -4.18
C HIS A 118 14.45 8.30 -4.72
N ASN A 119 13.47 7.61 -4.14
CA ASN A 119 13.17 6.22 -4.49
C ASN A 119 11.84 6.02 -5.25
N LEU A 120 10.92 7.01 -5.21
CA LEU A 120 9.57 6.89 -5.75
C LEU A 120 9.54 6.72 -7.27
N ALA A 121 10.30 7.54 -8.03
CA ALA A 121 10.29 7.48 -9.49
C ALA A 121 10.74 6.11 -10.01
N PHE A 122 11.82 5.57 -9.44
CA PHE A 122 12.31 4.26 -9.82
C PHE A 122 11.30 3.15 -9.47
N PHE A 123 10.67 3.22 -8.29
CA PHE A 123 9.61 2.28 -7.90
C PHE A 123 8.45 2.31 -8.89
N ALA A 124 7.92 3.49 -9.19
CA ALA A 124 6.79 3.66 -10.10
C ALA A 124 7.10 3.19 -11.54
N GLN A 125 8.34 3.36 -12.01
CA GLN A 125 8.77 2.89 -13.34
C GLN A 125 8.92 1.37 -13.42
N GLN A 126 9.30 0.71 -12.32
CA GLN A 126 9.58 -0.73 -12.32
C GLN A 126 8.36 -1.58 -11.95
N VAL A 127 7.46 -1.07 -11.10
CA VAL A 127 6.31 -1.81 -10.57
C VAL A 127 5.10 -1.62 -11.48
N PRO A 128 4.70 -2.65 -12.23
CA PRO A 128 3.60 -2.53 -13.18
C PRO A 128 2.25 -2.41 -12.46
N GLY A 129 1.34 -1.63 -13.04
CA GLY A 129 -0.04 -1.54 -12.55
C GLY A 129 -0.21 -0.75 -11.26
N LEU A 130 0.80 0.00 -10.81
CA LEU A 130 0.70 0.88 -9.64
C LEU A 130 -0.35 1.98 -9.88
N LEU A 131 -1.36 2.04 -9.02
CA LEU A 131 -2.50 2.97 -9.14
C LEU A 131 -2.37 4.17 -8.19
N GLU A 132 -1.93 3.93 -6.96
CA GLU A 132 -1.83 4.95 -5.92
C GLU A 132 -0.60 4.70 -5.04
N VAL A 133 -0.06 5.77 -4.46
CA VAL A 133 0.96 5.70 -3.41
C VAL A 133 0.54 6.48 -2.18
N SER A 134 0.82 5.91 -1.00
CA SER A 134 0.57 6.52 0.30
C SER A 134 1.90 6.93 0.92
N ILE A 135 2.14 8.25 1.06
CA ILE A 135 3.41 8.78 1.57
C ILE A 135 3.13 9.71 2.73
N GLY A 136 3.60 9.34 3.91
CA GLY A 136 3.41 10.09 5.15
C GLY A 136 4.65 10.91 5.54
N HIS A 137 5.55 10.31 6.31
CA HIS A 137 6.67 11.00 6.96
C HIS A 137 7.53 11.84 6.00
N ALA A 138 7.99 11.26 4.89
CA ALA A 138 8.85 11.96 3.95
C ALA A 138 8.17 13.17 3.31
N LEU A 139 6.88 13.04 2.94
CA LEU A 139 6.10 14.13 2.37
C LEU A 139 5.94 15.28 3.38
N ILE A 140 5.63 14.97 4.64
CA ILE A 140 5.46 15.99 5.68
C ILE A 140 6.80 16.67 6.00
N CYS A 141 7.91 15.93 6.10
CA CYS A 141 9.24 16.50 6.29
C CYS A 141 9.60 17.48 5.15
N ASP A 142 9.38 17.06 3.90
CA ASP A 142 9.59 17.93 2.73
C ASP A 142 8.67 19.17 2.75
N ALA A 143 7.42 19.00 3.21
CA ALA A 143 6.45 20.08 3.27
C ALA A 143 6.82 21.18 4.28
N LEU A 144 7.55 20.85 5.34
CA LEU A 144 8.10 21.84 6.27
C LEU A 144 9.15 22.76 5.62
N LEU A 145 9.84 22.25 4.59
CA LEU A 145 10.88 23.00 3.86
C LEU A 145 10.33 23.71 2.62
N PHE A 146 9.47 23.06 1.85
CA PHE A 146 9.02 23.53 0.54
C PHE A 146 7.59 24.07 0.52
N GLY A 147 6.84 23.90 1.62
CA GLY A 147 5.40 24.11 1.68
C GLY A 147 4.61 22.96 1.06
N LEU A 148 3.41 22.68 1.60
CA LEU A 148 2.63 21.48 1.26
C LEU A 148 2.29 21.39 -0.23
N GLU A 149 1.80 22.47 -0.82
CA GLU A 149 1.39 22.51 -2.23
C GLU A 149 2.55 22.19 -3.18
N ASN A 150 3.73 22.80 -2.94
CA ASN A 150 4.91 22.53 -3.75
C ASN A 150 5.39 21.08 -3.58
N THR A 151 5.37 20.58 -2.35
CA THR A 151 5.77 19.20 -2.04
C THR A 151 4.87 18.20 -2.77
N VAL A 152 3.56 18.36 -2.72
CA VAL A 152 2.63 17.49 -3.46
C VAL A 152 2.95 17.51 -4.96
N ARG A 153 3.20 18.70 -5.53
CA ARG A 153 3.58 18.83 -6.95
C ARG A 153 4.91 18.15 -7.27
N LEU A 154 5.89 18.19 -6.36
CA LEU A 154 7.17 17.49 -6.51
C LEU A 154 6.96 15.98 -6.55
N TYR A 155 6.21 15.42 -5.59
CA TYR A 155 5.91 13.98 -5.56
C TYR A 155 5.11 13.51 -6.78
N LEU A 156 4.14 14.29 -7.24
CA LEU A 156 3.39 13.98 -8.47
C LEU A 156 4.26 13.97 -9.74
N ARG A 157 5.38 14.68 -9.76
CA ARG A 157 6.34 14.61 -10.88
C ARG A 157 7.12 13.31 -10.91
N GLU A 158 7.41 12.73 -9.74
CA GLU A 158 8.12 11.46 -9.61
C GLU A 158 7.27 10.26 -10.10
N LEU A 159 5.95 10.44 -10.26
CA LEU A 159 5.00 9.43 -10.75
C LEU A 159 4.72 9.51 -12.26
N ARG A 160 5.40 10.39 -12.98
CA ARG A 160 5.19 10.63 -14.44
C ARG A 160 6.31 9.93 -15.27
#